data_b2f189ebf65e1dc4fb3c0e98531f92d6
#
_entry.id   b2f189ebf65e1dc4fb3c0e98531f92d6
#
_cell.length_a   1.000
_cell.length_b   1.000
_cell.length_c   1.000
_cell.angle_alpha   90.00
_cell.angle_beta   90.00
_cell.angle_gamma   90.00
#
_symmetry.space_group_name_H-M   'P 1'
#
loop_
_entity.id
_entity.type
_entity.pdbx_description
1 polymer ?
#
loop_
_entity_poly.entity_id
_entity_poly.type
_entity_poly.pdbx_seq_one_letter_code
_entity_poly.pdbx_strand_id
1 'polypeptide(L)'
;MLQIEERNSQLNGRDLTELVEELRERNEALRHLTRWRAVRESYQVQALRRSMHAIIDGLSVSIAFRTGRWTLEPHLETDLVTLARALIDIPCLQVKLEGFADARGSRRFNRKLSMRRVYAVWTVLTRAGLPIERMRLKAHGGDAALYTRGDRGGYAFDRRVVISFTLGGVPR
;
A
#
# COMPACT_ATOMS: atom_id res chain seq x y z
N MET A 1 33.98 -42.08 47.32
CA MET A 1 33.73 -42.88 46.10
C MET A 1 32.34 -43.55 46.12
N LEU A 2 31.95 -44.19 47.20
CA LEU A 2 30.65 -44.89 47.30
C LEU A 2 29.40 -44.03 47.08
N GLN A 3 29.41 -42.74 47.45
CA GLN A 3 28.23 -41.85 47.27
C GLN A 3 28.03 -41.38 45.80
N ILE A 4 29.05 -41.45 44.98
CA ILE A 4 28.93 -41.08 43.54
C ILE A 4 28.39 -42.27 42.73
N GLU A 5 28.75 -43.48 43.12
CA GLU A 5 28.23 -44.72 42.51
C GLU A 5 26.76 -44.96 42.87
N GLU A 6 26.34 -44.68 44.10
CA GLU A 6 24.89 -44.75 44.49
C GLU A 6 24.04 -43.69 43.74
N ARG A 7 24.58 -42.50 43.56
CA ARG A 7 23.86 -41.46 42.76
C ARG A 7 23.76 -41.82 41.28
N ASN A 8 24.78 -42.38 40.69
CA ASN A 8 24.75 -42.88 39.31
C ASN A 8 23.85 -44.11 39.16
N SER A 9 23.78 -44.98 40.20
CA SER A 9 22.85 -46.12 40.20
C SER A 9 21.41 -45.69 40.31
N GLN A 10 21.11 -44.61 41.04
CA GLN A 10 19.76 -44.05 41.11
C GLN A 10 19.33 -43.31 39.85
N LEU A 11 20.28 -42.75 39.07
CA LEU A 11 20.02 -42.19 37.75
C LEU A 11 19.78 -43.27 36.68
N ASN A 12 20.38 -44.44 36.85
CA ASN A 12 20.14 -45.60 35.98
C ASN A 12 18.81 -46.36 36.30
N GLY A 13 18.11 -45.99 37.36
CA GLY A 13 16.85 -46.62 37.77
C GLY A 13 15.59 -45.98 37.21
N ARG A 14 15.69 -44.84 36.56
CA ARG A 14 14.60 -44.37 35.67
C ARG A 14 14.75 -45.12 34.37
N ASP A 15 13.76 -45.95 34.07
CA ASP A 15 13.71 -46.67 32.80
C ASP A 15 13.89 -45.65 31.66
N LEU A 16 14.90 -45.87 30.83
CA LEU A 16 15.15 -45.03 29.64
C LEU A 16 13.88 -44.85 28.81
N THR A 17 12.98 -45.78 28.86
CA THR A 17 11.67 -45.75 28.23
C THR A 17 10.80 -44.63 28.81
N GLU A 18 10.79 -44.44 30.13
CA GLU A 18 10.02 -43.39 30.80
C GLU A 18 10.55 -41.99 30.48
N LEU A 19 11.89 -41.83 30.45
CA LEU A 19 12.54 -40.58 30.03
C LEU A 19 12.27 -40.24 28.57
N VAL A 20 12.27 -41.22 27.69
CA VAL A 20 11.97 -41.03 26.26
C VAL A 20 10.54 -40.61 26.08
N GLU A 21 9.59 -41.16 26.81
CA GLU A 21 8.18 -40.80 26.75
C GLU A 21 7.94 -39.38 27.29
N GLU A 22 8.56 -39.01 28.41
CA GLU A 22 8.52 -37.61 28.90
C GLU A 22 9.07 -36.61 27.93
N LEU A 23 10.17 -36.94 27.23
CA LEU A 23 10.76 -36.10 26.19
C LEU A 23 9.87 -36.00 24.94
N ARG A 24 9.15 -37.07 24.59
CA ARG A 24 8.16 -37.04 23.49
C ARG A 24 7.00 -36.13 23.80
N GLU A 25 6.38 -36.28 24.96
CA GLU A 25 5.25 -35.42 25.40
C GLU A 25 5.64 -33.94 25.42
N ARG A 26 6.81 -33.63 25.98
CA ARG A 26 7.33 -32.26 25.97
C ARG A 26 7.57 -31.71 24.54
N ASN A 27 8.09 -32.54 23.65
CA ASN A 27 8.33 -32.15 22.27
C ASN A 27 7.03 -31.93 21.49
N GLU A 28 6.01 -32.75 21.74
CA GLU A 28 4.67 -32.54 21.16
C GLU A 28 4.02 -31.26 21.69
N ALA A 29 4.10 -30.98 22.98
CA ALA A 29 3.59 -29.76 23.59
C ALA A 29 4.29 -28.51 22.99
N LEU A 30 5.62 -28.56 22.80
CA LEU A 30 6.38 -27.49 22.15
C LEU A 30 5.99 -27.30 20.69
N ARG A 31 5.75 -28.38 19.93
CA ARG A 31 5.25 -28.30 18.55
C ARG A 31 3.86 -27.68 18.47
N HIS A 32 2.98 -28.01 19.41
CA HIS A 32 1.66 -27.38 19.50
C HIS A 32 1.79 -25.88 19.80
N LEU A 33 2.60 -25.49 20.77
CA LEU A 33 2.82 -24.08 21.14
C LEU A 33 3.41 -23.27 19.95
N THR A 34 4.40 -23.81 19.26
CA THR A 34 4.99 -23.14 18.08
C THR A 34 3.99 -23.00 16.95
N ARG A 35 3.14 -24.02 16.72
CA ARG A 35 2.08 -23.96 15.71
C ARG A 35 1.02 -22.92 16.04
N TRP A 36 0.56 -22.85 17.29
CA TRP A 36 -0.39 -21.84 17.76
C TRP A 36 0.18 -20.44 17.71
N ARG A 37 1.46 -20.27 18.02
CA ARG A 37 2.14 -18.99 17.93
C ARG A 37 2.20 -18.48 16.47
N ALA A 38 2.59 -19.33 15.53
CA ALA A 38 2.62 -19.01 14.11
C ALA A 38 1.23 -18.66 13.55
N VAL A 39 0.19 -19.40 13.96
CA VAL A 39 -1.20 -19.11 13.57
C VAL A 39 -1.65 -17.77 14.14
N ARG A 40 -1.36 -17.47 15.40
CA ARG A 40 -1.72 -16.20 16.06
C ARG A 40 -1.02 -15.02 15.41
N GLU A 41 0.28 -15.13 15.13
CA GLU A 41 1.05 -14.11 14.40
C GLU A 41 0.48 -13.86 13.00
N SER A 42 0.11 -14.93 12.28
CA SER A 42 -0.53 -14.82 10.97
C SER A 42 -1.87 -14.07 11.04
N TYR A 43 -2.70 -14.33 12.03
CA TYR A 43 -3.97 -13.62 12.23
C TYR A 43 -3.76 -12.13 12.54
N GLN A 44 -2.80 -11.79 13.39
CA GLN A 44 -2.48 -10.40 13.73
C GLN A 44 -1.96 -9.62 12.52
N VAL A 45 -1.06 -10.23 11.75
CA VAL A 45 -0.53 -9.64 10.53
C VAL A 45 -1.63 -9.43 9.49
N GLN A 46 -2.54 -10.40 9.32
CA GLN A 46 -3.67 -10.27 8.40
C GLN A 46 -4.67 -9.20 8.86
N ALA A 47 -4.97 -9.10 10.16
CA ALA A 47 -5.85 -8.08 10.70
C ALA A 47 -5.26 -6.68 10.50
N LEU A 48 -3.99 -6.49 10.81
CA LEU A 48 -3.27 -5.24 10.59
C LEU A 48 -3.27 -4.86 9.09
N ARG A 49 -3.00 -5.82 8.22
CA ARG A 49 -3.03 -5.61 6.78
C ARG A 49 -4.40 -5.18 6.27
N ARG A 50 -5.49 -5.78 6.76
CA ARG A 50 -6.87 -5.36 6.44
C ARG A 50 -7.15 -3.94 6.90
N SER A 51 -6.76 -3.59 8.12
CA SER A 51 -6.93 -2.23 8.64
C SER A 51 -6.14 -1.20 7.82
N MET A 52 -4.91 -1.52 7.44
CA MET A 52 -4.10 -0.67 6.56
C MET A 52 -4.74 -0.49 5.18
N HIS A 53 -5.30 -1.55 4.57
CA HIS A 53 -6.03 -1.44 3.29
C HIS A 53 -7.21 -0.49 3.43
N ALA A 54 -8.04 -0.66 4.46
CA ALA A 54 -9.22 0.19 4.67
C ALA A 54 -8.86 1.68 4.83
N ILE A 55 -7.75 1.99 5.49
CA ILE A 55 -7.27 3.36 5.64
C ILE A 55 -6.74 3.91 4.31
N ILE A 56 -5.91 3.15 3.61
CA ILE A 56 -5.21 3.60 2.40
C ILE A 56 -6.15 3.72 1.21
N ASP A 57 -7.09 2.77 1.02
CA ASP A 57 -8.04 2.78 -0.10
C ASP A 57 -8.99 3.98 -0.06
N GLY A 58 -9.17 4.60 1.11
CA GLY A 58 -9.95 5.85 1.27
C GLY A 58 -9.16 7.13 1.03
N LEU A 59 -7.83 7.06 0.94
CA LEU A 59 -6.99 8.25 0.78
C LEU A 59 -6.88 8.67 -0.68
N SER A 60 -7.14 9.95 -0.93
CA SER A 60 -6.91 10.56 -2.24
C SER A 60 -6.55 12.03 -2.12
N VAL A 61 -5.77 12.51 -3.08
CA VAL A 61 -5.38 13.91 -3.22
C VAL A 61 -5.83 14.41 -4.59
N SER A 62 -6.45 15.58 -4.65
CA SER A 62 -6.88 16.20 -5.91
C SER A 62 -6.02 17.40 -6.25
N ILE A 63 -5.41 17.37 -7.42
CA ILE A 63 -4.61 18.47 -7.98
C ILE A 63 -5.47 19.20 -9.02
N ALA A 64 -5.82 20.45 -8.72
CA ALA A 64 -6.64 21.28 -9.61
C ALA A 64 -5.82 21.93 -10.72
N PHE A 65 -6.47 22.17 -11.87
CA PHE A 65 -5.85 22.81 -13.03
C PHE A 65 -6.70 23.98 -13.55
N ARG A 66 -6.05 25.01 -14.05
CA ARG A 66 -6.72 26.11 -14.73
C ARG A 66 -7.39 25.64 -16.03
N THR A 67 -8.39 26.37 -16.48
CA THR A 67 -9.12 26.10 -17.73
C THR A 67 -8.17 25.96 -18.92
N GLY A 68 -8.27 24.85 -19.64
CA GLY A 68 -7.43 24.58 -20.82
C GLY A 68 -5.93 24.40 -20.54
N ARG A 69 -5.49 24.46 -19.29
CA ARG A 69 -4.09 24.31 -18.91
C ARG A 69 -3.79 22.93 -18.34
N TRP A 70 -2.54 22.50 -18.47
CA TRP A 70 -1.97 21.27 -17.91
C TRP A 70 -0.67 21.54 -17.15
N THR A 71 -0.25 22.82 -17.03
CA THR A 71 0.89 23.23 -16.23
C THR A 71 0.51 23.26 -14.77
N LEU A 72 1.39 22.78 -13.91
CA LEU A 72 1.25 22.87 -12.46
C LEU A 72 1.64 24.26 -11.97
N GLU A 73 1.02 24.68 -10.89
CA GLU A 73 1.47 25.87 -10.17
C GLU A 73 2.70 25.50 -9.33
N PRO A 74 3.68 26.41 -9.11
CA PRO A 74 4.95 26.09 -8.43
C PRO A 74 4.77 25.46 -7.03
N HIS A 75 3.79 25.92 -6.25
CA HIS A 75 3.52 25.37 -4.93
C HIS A 75 3.06 23.90 -5.01
N LEU A 76 2.24 23.54 -6.00
CA LEU A 76 1.79 22.16 -6.23
C LEU A 76 2.94 21.24 -6.64
N GLU A 77 3.93 21.74 -7.36
CA GLU A 77 5.13 20.96 -7.67
C GLU A 77 5.91 20.65 -6.39
N THR A 78 6.06 21.61 -5.49
CA THR A 78 6.71 21.42 -4.17
C THR A 78 5.97 20.38 -3.33
N ASP A 79 4.65 20.49 -3.27
CA ASP A 79 3.79 19.54 -2.54
C ASP A 79 3.90 18.12 -3.11
N LEU A 80 3.93 17.98 -4.45
CA LEU A 80 4.10 16.69 -5.13
C LEU A 80 5.48 16.08 -4.87
N VAL A 81 6.54 16.90 -4.81
CA VAL A 81 7.89 16.41 -4.43
C VAL A 81 7.90 15.89 -3.00
N THR A 82 7.25 16.60 -2.08
CA THR A 82 7.12 16.16 -0.68
C THR A 82 6.33 14.86 -0.58
N LEU A 83 5.21 14.76 -1.32
CA LEU A 83 4.42 13.53 -1.41
C LEU A 83 5.25 12.36 -1.95
N ALA A 84 6.01 12.58 -3.04
CA ALA A 84 6.84 11.54 -3.63
C ALA A 84 7.87 11.00 -2.64
N ARG A 85 8.54 11.87 -1.89
CA ARG A 85 9.51 11.48 -0.85
C ARG A 85 8.86 10.61 0.23
N ALA A 86 7.70 11.01 0.73
CA ALA A 86 6.96 10.21 1.70
C ALA A 86 6.55 8.83 1.15
N LEU A 87 6.19 8.75 -0.14
CA LEU A 87 5.81 7.50 -0.80
C LEU A 87 7.00 6.57 -1.06
N ILE A 88 8.21 7.11 -1.26
CA ILE A 88 9.42 6.31 -1.46
C ILE A 88 9.68 5.44 -0.22
N ASP A 89 9.47 5.98 0.96
CA ASP A 89 9.68 5.29 2.24
C ASP A 89 8.65 4.18 2.52
N ILE A 90 7.59 4.09 1.69
CA ILE A 90 6.54 3.07 1.83
C ILE A 90 6.45 2.25 0.54
N PRO A 91 7.36 1.29 0.31
CA PRO A 91 7.53 0.60 -0.98
C PRO A 91 6.32 -0.26 -1.39
N CYS A 92 5.47 -0.66 -0.45
CA CYS A 92 4.26 -1.44 -0.74
C CYS A 92 3.10 -0.61 -1.30
N LEU A 93 3.18 0.73 -1.30
CA LEU A 93 2.13 1.57 -1.89
C LEU A 93 2.25 1.65 -3.41
N GLN A 94 1.12 1.43 -4.08
CA GLN A 94 0.92 1.72 -5.50
C GLN A 94 0.15 3.04 -5.62
N VAL A 95 0.43 3.80 -6.65
CA VAL A 95 -0.16 5.12 -6.91
C VAL A 95 -0.96 5.07 -8.22
N LYS A 96 -2.18 5.55 -8.18
CA LYS A 96 -3.03 5.69 -9.36
C LYS A 96 -3.26 7.17 -9.64
N LEU A 97 -2.96 7.60 -10.85
CA LEU A 97 -3.15 8.97 -11.32
C LEU A 97 -4.30 9.00 -12.34
N GLU A 98 -5.41 9.64 -11.98
CA GLU A 98 -6.60 9.72 -12.82
C GLU A 98 -6.89 11.17 -13.22
N GLY A 99 -6.80 11.47 -14.52
CA GLY A 99 -7.01 12.81 -15.06
C GLY A 99 -8.42 13.03 -15.58
N PHE A 100 -8.97 14.18 -15.22
CA PHE A 100 -10.32 14.60 -15.60
C PHE A 100 -10.29 15.96 -16.33
N ALA A 101 -11.33 16.22 -17.11
CA ALA A 101 -11.61 17.49 -17.74
C ALA A 101 -13.10 17.83 -17.55
N ASP A 102 -13.43 19.10 -17.59
CA ASP A 102 -14.83 19.54 -17.54
C ASP A 102 -15.62 19.14 -18.81
N ALA A 103 -16.93 19.19 -18.73
CA ALA A 103 -17.82 18.74 -19.81
C ALA A 103 -17.77 19.60 -21.09
N ARG A 104 -17.00 20.70 -21.13
CA ARG A 104 -16.84 21.56 -22.30
C ARG A 104 -15.82 20.99 -23.28
N GLY A 105 -15.98 21.34 -24.55
CA GLY A 105 -15.06 20.91 -25.63
C GLY A 105 -15.42 19.54 -26.20
N SER A 106 -14.59 19.08 -27.14
CA SER A 106 -14.78 17.77 -27.75
C SER A 106 -14.20 16.65 -26.86
N ARG A 107 -14.77 15.46 -26.97
CA ARG A 107 -14.29 14.26 -26.26
C ARG A 107 -12.80 13.98 -26.52
N ARG A 108 -12.39 14.12 -27.79
CA ARG A 108 -10.98 13.94 -28.19
C ARG A 108 -10.05 14.96 -27.54
N PHE A 109 -10.47 16.24 -27.50
CA PHE A 109 -9.69 17.30 -26.86
C PHE A 109 -9.57 17.04 -25.34
N ASN A 110 -10.68 16.77 -24.65
CA ASN A 110 -10.70 16.55 -23.21
C ASN A 110 -9.88 15.33 -22.80
N ARG A 111 -9.88 14.26 -23.62
CA ARG A 111 -9.04 13.10 -23.36
C ARG A 111 -7.55 13.42 -23.48
N LYS A 112 -7.15 14.20 -24.48
CA LYS A 112 -5.77 14.69 -24.61
C LYS A 112 -5.38 15.61 -23.45
N LEU A 113 -6.27 16.53 -23.07
CA LEU A 113 -6.03 17.49 -21.98
C LEU A 113 -5.86 16.77 -20.63
N SER A 114 -6.75 15.86 -20.32
CA SER A 114 -6.67 15.09 -19.08
C SER A 114 -5.39 14.22 -19.03
N MET A 115 -4.96 13.64 -20.16
CA MET A 115 -3.70 12.90 -20.23
C MET A 115 -2.48 13.80 -20.01
N ARG A 116 -2.46 14.99 -20.60
CA ARG A 116 -1.36 15.96 -20.38
C ARG A 116 -1.25 16.35 -18.89
N ARG A 117 -2.38 16.52 -18.21
CA ARG A 117 -2.41 16.78 -16.77
C ARG A 117 -1.84 15.63 -15.96
N VAL A 118 -2.24 14.40 -16.28
CA VAL A 118 -1.68 13.20 -15.65
C VAL A 118 -0.17 13.14 -15.85
N TYR A 119 0.32 13.40 -17.06
CA TYR A 119 1.76 13.43 -17.34
C TYR A 119 2.49 14.53 -16.58
N ALA A 120 1.87 15.70 -16.39
CA ALA A 120 2.49 16.78 -15.62
C ALA A 120 2.74 16.33 -14.16
N VAL A 121 1.75 15.73 -13.51
CA VAL A 121 1.87 15.18 -12.16
C VAL A 121 2.88 14.02 -12.13
N TRP A 122 2.76 13.08 -13.05
CA TRP A 122 3.65 11.92 -13.17
C TRP A 122 5.11 12.33 -13.33
N THR A 123 5.39 13.35 -14.13
CA THR A 123 6.75 13.86 -14.36
C THR A 123 7.39 14.39 -13.08
N VAL A 124 6.63 15.13 -12.27
CA VAL A 124 7.13 15.64 -10.98
C VAL A 124 7.43 14.48 -10.02
N LEU A 125 6.50 13.54 -9.87
CA LEU A 125 6.68 12.39 -8.99
C LEU A 125 7.89 11.53 -9.40
N THR A 126 8.06 11.28 -10.71
CA THR A 126 9.20 10.52 -11.26
C THR A 126 10.53 11.24 -11.05
N ARG A 127 10.58 12.56 -11.31
CA ARG A 127 11.78 13.37 -11.05
C ARG A 127 12.15 13.41 -9.56
N ALA A 128 11.16 13.33 -8.69
CA ALA A 128 11.38 13.25 -7.26
C ALA A 128 11.82 11.85 -6.78
N GLY A 129 11.93 10.87 -7.69
CA GLY A 129 12.46 9.53 -7.41
C GLY A 129 11.41 8.44 -7.20
N LEU A 130 10.12 8.74 -7.37
CA LEU A 130 9.10 7.68 -7.26
C LEU A 130 9.19 6.72 -8.46
N PRO A 131 9.36 5.38 -8.24
CA PRO A 131 9.49 4.41 -9.32
C PRO A 131 8.26 4.36 -10.23
N ILE A 132 8.49 4.31 -11.54
CA ILE A 132 7.42 4.33 -12.54
C ILE A 132 6.51 3.09 -12.46
N GLU A 133 7.08 1.96 -12.04
CA GLU A 133 6.38 0.68 -11.88
C GLU A 133 5.30 0.74 -10.79
N ARG A 134 5.44 1.68 -9.87
CA ARG A 134 4.48 1.94 -8.78
C ARG A 134 3.34 2.86 -9.20
N MET A 135 3.37 3.40 -10.43
CA MET A 135 2.38 4.37 -10.89
C MET A 135 1.50 3.82 -12.02
N ARG A 136 0.19 3.99 -11.89
CA ARG A 136 -0.81 3.68 -12.92
C ARG A 136 -1.46 4.97 -13.38
N LEU A 137 -1.52 5.16 -14.70
CA LEU A 137 -2.02 6.40 -15.32
C LEU A 137 -3.32 6.11 -16.07
N LYS A 138 -4.34 6.97 -15.86
CA LYS A 138 -5.60 6.89 -16.58
C LYS A 138 -6.13 8.29 -16.88
N ALA A 139 -6.57 8.51 -18.13
CA ALA A 139 -7.21 9.75 -18.56
C ALA A 139 -8.68 9.48 -18.88
N HIS A 140 -9.58 10.15 -18.19
CA HIS A 140 -11.03 10.02 -18.39
C HIS A 140 -11.59 11.04 -19.37
N GLY A 141 -10.89 12.17 -19.55
CA GLY A 141 -11.41 13.30 -20.33
C GLY A 141 -12.59 13.96 -19.61
N GLY A 142 -13.60 14.33 -20.37
CA GLY A 142 -14.85 14.89 -19.84
C GLY A 142 -15.96 13.86 -19.62
N ASP A 143 -15.73 12.59 -19.95
CA ASP A 143 -16.76 11.52 -19.87
C ASP A 143 -17.14 11.21 -18.42
N ALA A 144 -16.25 11.47 -17.47
CA ALA A 144 -16.46 11.29 -16.04
C ALA A 144 -16.51 12.64 -15.29
N ALA A 145 -16.97 13.70 -15.95
CA ALA A 145 -17.23 14.97 -15.30
C ALA A 145 -18.37 14.80 -14.27
N LEU A 146 -18.16 15.36 -13.08
CA LEU A 146 -19.15 15.28 -11.98
C LEU A 146 -20.28 16.29 -12.19
N TYR A 147 -20.01 17.37 -12.93
CA TYR A 147 -20.90 18.47 -13.12
C TYR A 147 -21.40 18.56 -14.57
N THR A 148 -22.70 18.84 -14.72
CA THR A 148 -23.34 18.90 -16.01
C THR A 148 -22.89 20.12 -16.84
N ARG A 149 -23.09 20.02 -18.15
CA ARG A 149 -22.80 21.13 -19.06
C ARG A 149 -23.72 22.32 -18.72
N GLY A 150 -23.10 23.46 -18.42
CA GLY A 150 -23.81 24.68 -17.97
C GLY A 150 -23.46 25.09 -16.53
N ASP A 151 -23.06 24.16 -15.67
CA ASP A 151 -22.61 24.48 -14.33
C ASP A 151 -21.17 25.05 -14.31
N ARG A 152 -21.09 26.40 -14.43
CA ARG A 152 -19.80 27.10 -14.45
C ARG A 152 -19.02 26.96 -13.16
N GLY A 153 -19.68 26.89 -12.01
CA GLY A 153 -19.04 26.68 -10.71
C GLY A 153 -18.45 25.29 -10.58
N GLY A 154 -19.18 24.28 -11.00
CA GLY A 154 -18.77 22.88 -10.95
C GLY A 154 -17.58 22.53 -11.87
N TYR A 155 -17.41 23.24 -12.99
CA TYR A 155 -16.31 22.96 -13.90
C TYR A 155 -14.91 23.05 -13.28
N ALA A 156 -14.75 23.87 -12.23
CA ALA A 156 -13.47 23.97 -11.53
C ALA A 156 -13.07 22.65 -10.86
N PHE A 157 -14.05 21.97 -10.29
CA PHE A 157 -13.84 20.68 -9.60
C PHE A 157 -13.56 19.54 -10.58
N ASP A 158 -14.06 19.63 -11.82
CA ASP A 158 -13.80 18.60 -12.84
C ASP A 158 -12.39 18.68 -13.44
N ARG A 159 -11.73 19.85 -13.38
CA ARG A 159 -10.41 20.05 -13.93
C ARG A 159 -9.32 19.60 -12.95
N ARG A 160 -9.19 18.31 -12.76
CA ARG A 160 -8.30 17.75 -11.72
C ARG A 160 -7.54 16.51 -12.19
N VAL A 161 -6.50 16.20 -11.46
CA VAL A 161 -5.90 14.87 -11.38
C VAL A 161 -6.12 14.36 -9.97
N VAL A 162 -6.69 13.19 -9.84
CA VAL A 162 -6.84 12.49 -8.57
C VAL A 162 -5.68 11.52 -8.43
N ILE A 163 -4.99 11.61 -7.30
CA ILE A 163 -3.94 10.69 -6.86
C ILE A 163 -4.57 9.81 -5.79
N SER A 164 -4.70 8.54 -6.04
CA SER A 164 -5.19 7.55 -5.08
C SER A 164 -4.13 6.49 -4.81
N PHE A 165 -4.25 5.83 -3.67
CA PHE A 165 -3.26 4.89 -3.17
C PHE A 165 -3.90 3.53 -2.96
N THR A 166 -3.14 2.47 -3.23
CA THR A 166 -3.53 1.09 -2.92
C THR A 166 -2.32 0.34 -2.39
N LEU A 167 -2.54 -0.61 -1.48
CA LEU A 167 -1.47 -1.51 -1.07
C LEU A 167 -1.25 -2.55 -2.17
N GLY A 168 -0.06 -2.48 -2.79
CA GLY A 168 0.44 -3.54 -3.66
C GLY A 168 0.78 -4.79 -2.86
N GLY A 169 0.81 -5.95 -3.52
CA GLY A 169 1.46 -7.12 -2.95
C GLY A 169 2.94 -6.81 -2.71
N VAL A 170 3.49 -7.31 -1.59
CA VAL A 170 4.94 -7.22 -1.34
C VAL A 170 5.64 -7.83 -2.56
N PRO A 171 6.58 -7.14 -3.22
CA PRO A 171 7.40 -7.77 -4.25
C PRO A 171 8.08 -8.99 -3.62
N ARG A 172 7.94 -10.13 -4.28
CA ARG A 172 8.66 -11.36 -3.91
C ARG A 172 10.13 -11.20 -4.24
#